data_209fc2aa45d5b61d6f5f76e0d5012704
#
_entry.id   209fc2aa45d5b61d6f5f76e0d5012704
#
_cell.length_a   1.000
_cell.length_b   1.000
_cell.length_c   1.000
_cell.angle_alpha   90.00
_cell.angle_beta   90.00
_cell.angle_gamma   90.00
#
_symmetry.space_group_name_H-M   'P 1'
#
loop_
_entity.id
_entity.type
_entity.pdbx_description
1 polymer ?
#
loop_
_entity_poly.entity_id
_entity_poly.type
_entity_poly.pdbx_seq_one_letter_code
_entity_poly.pdbx_strand_id
1 'polypeptide(L)'
;MNVRNIIAGTALALALAAGPAVAKDVVIGTEGAYAPWNLTNPDGSLDGFEIELMKDVCGRAQLSCKFMTHDWDTMIESLNANKFDVILDGLSITPDRAKVIAFSIPYASTPVGFATLKDGSLVNVPGTDSTITLSGDNAKDKAEIDKFRDAFKGKTIGVQTATIYTKWLDDNFGSIATIREYKTVNERDADLVAGRVDATFDDETALAASLATKGNEDMVLTGPQIAGPVWGPGIGLGLRQADTDLKASFDKAIKAAIDDGTVKKLSEKWFKLDVTPKQ
;
A
#
# COMPACT_ATOMS: atom_id res chain seq x y z
N MET A 1 37.10 -40.46 -69.50
CA MET A 1 35.74 -40.57 -68.94
C MET A 1 35.81 -40.08 -67.53
N ASN A 2 35.32 -38.82 -67.26
CA ASN A 2 35.36 -38.18 -65.96
C ASN A 2 33.96 -38.30 -65.29
N VAL A 3 33.90 -38.94 -64.13
CA VAL A 3 32.71 -39.05 -63.35
C VAL A 3 32.82 -37.98 -62.22
N ARG A 4 32.02 -36.94 -62.31
CA ARG A 4 31.91 -35.91 -61.26
C ARG A 4 30.87 -36.34 -60.22
N ASN A 5 31.29 -36.59 -58.99
CA ASN A 5 30.43 -36.86 -57.84
C ASN A 5 29.89 -35.52 -57.35
N ILE A 6 28.56 -35.35 -57.37
CA ILE A 6 27.82 -34.25 -56.76
C ILE A 6 27.40 -34.76 -55.40
N ILE A 7 27.98 -34.17 -54.33
CA ILE A 7 27.52 -34.36 -52.94
C ILE A 7 26.47 -33.30 -52.67
N ALA A 8 25.22 -33.71 -52.59
CA ALA A 8 24.10 -32.85 -52.14
C ALA A 8 24.09 -32.84 -50.60
N GLY A 9 24.50 -31.71 -50.02
CA GLY A 9 24.43 -31.49 -48.58
C GLY A 9 23.00 -31.12 -48.17
N THR A 10 22.32 -31.98 -47.44
CA THR A 10 20.99 -31.72 -46.84
C THR A 10 21.18 -30.92 -45.55
N ALA A 11 20.90 -29.61 -45.60
CA ALA A 11 20.84 -28.77 -44.40
C ALA A 11 19.54 -29.06 -43.64
N LEU A 12 19.64 -29.76 -42.51
CA LEU A 12 18.54 -30.03 -41.59
C LEU A 12 18.31 -28.74 -40.73
N ALA A 13 17.29 -27.95 -41.08
CA ALA A 13 16.85 -26.79 -40.28
C ALA A 13 16.15 -27.32 -39.03
N LEU A 14 16.79 -27.22 -37.86
CA LEU A 14 16.13 -27.40 -36.58
C LEU A 14 15.22 -26.17 -36.34
N ALA A 15 13.91 -26.33 -36.61
CA ALA A 15 12.90 -25.40 -36.13
C ALA A 15 12.76 -25.64 -34.60
N LEU A 16 13.31 -24.74 -33.78
CA LEU A 16 12.96 -24.70 -32.36
C LEU A 16 11.46 -24.36 -32.27
N ALA A 17 10.65 -25.36 -31.98
CA ALA A 17 9.26 -25.16 -31.58
C ALA A 17 9.28 -24.46 -30.21
N ALA A 18 9.14 -23.12 -30.19
CA ALA A 18 8.78 -22.40 -28.99
C ALA A 18 7.37 -22.84 -28.61
N GLY A 19 7.26 -23.79 -27.69
CA GLY A 19 5.98 -24.14 -27.07
C GLY A 19 5.37 -22.89 -26.42
N PRO A 20 4.04 -22.81 -26.28
CA PRO A 20 3.41 -21.70 -25.56
C PRO A 20 4.00 -21.63 -24.15
N ALA A 21 4.62 -20.50 -23.81
CA ALA A 21 5.06 -20.25 -22.45
C ALA A 21 3.80 -20.22 -21.58
N VAL A 22 3.64 -21.22 -20.72
CA VAL A 22 2.57 -21.22 -19.71
C VAL A 22 2.91 -20.13 -18.71
N ALA A 23 2.03 -19.13 -18.57
CA ALA A 23 2.19 -18.08 -17.59
C ALA A 23 2.31 -18.72 -16.19
N LYS A 24 3.31 -18.27 -15.41
CA LYS A 24 3.49 -18.75 -14.03
C LYS A 24 2.31 -18.29 -13.18
N ASP A 25 1.64 -19.20 -12.50
CA ASP A 25 0.60 -18.87 -11.53
C ASP A 25 1.24 -18.16 -10.31
N VAL A 26 0.63 -17.06 -9.89
CA VAL A 26 1.02 -16.26 -8.73
C VAL A 26 -0.21 -15.95 -7.90
N VAL A 27 -0.16 -16.23 -6.61
CA VAL A 27 -1.23 -15.92 -5.66
C VAL A 27 -0.87 -14.64 -4.92
N ILE A 28 -1.78 -13.67 -4.92
CA ILE A 28 -1.62 -12.36 -4.32
C ILE A 28 -2.56 -12.26 -3.11
N GLY A 29 -1.98 -12.05 -1.93
CA GLY A 29 -2.70 -11.78 -0.68
C GLY A 29 -2.97 -10.28 -0.53
N THR A 30 -4.21 -9.94 -0.17
CA THR A 30 -4.68 -8.57 0.13
C THR A 30 -5.70 -8.62 1.26
N GLU A 31 -5.92 -7.55 2.00
CA GLU A 31 -6.94 -7.52 3.06
C GLU A 31 -8.35 -7.50 2.47
N GLY A 32 -8.56 -6.76 1.40
CA GLY A 32 -9.88 -6.55 0.80
C GLY A 32 -10.82 -5.71 1.67
N ALA A 33 -10.28 -4.99 2.65
CA ALA A 33 -10.99 -4.14 3.60
C ALA A 33 -10.33 -2.76 3.80
N TYR A 34 -9.44 -2.37 2.89
CA TYR A 34 -8.68 -1.11 2.92
C TYR A 34 -9.02 -0.23 1.71
N ALA A 35 -10.26 0.27 1.66
CA ALA A 35 -10.70 1.17 0.60
C ALA A 35 -9.95 2.51 0.62
N PRO A 36 -9.63 3.09 -0.54
CA PRO A 36 -9.90 2.64 -1.90
C PRO A 36 -8.73 1.87 -2.53
N TRP A 37 -7.74 1.44 -1.74
CA TRP A 37 -6.60 0.64 -2.16
C TRP A 37 -7.05 -0.74 -2.63
N ASN A 38 -7.70 -1.47 -1.75
CA ASN A 38 -8.30 -2.76 -2.02
C ASN A 38 -9.61 -2.90 -1.20
N LEU A 39 -10.63 -3.45 -1.81
CA LEU A 39 -11.94 -3.62 -1.18
C LEU A 39 -12.67 -4.84 -1.74
N THR A 40 -13.58 -5.38 -0.94
CA THR A 40 -14.46 -6.46 -1.34
C THR A 40 -15.84 -5.91 -1.66
N ASN A 41 -16.30 -6.11 -2.90
CA ASN A 41 -17.64 -5.75 -3.34
C ASN A 41 -18.71 -6.66 -2.70
N PRO A 42 -19.99 -6.25 -2.68
CA PRO A 42 -21.07 -7.09 -2.15
C PRO A 42 -21.24 -8.46 -2.81
N ASP A 43 -20.77 -8.63 -4.05
CA ASP A 43 -20.76 -9.92 -4.76
C ASP A 43 -19.54 -10.79 -4.44
N GLY A 44 -18.66 -10.32 -3.57
CA GLY A 44 -17.44 -11.01 -3.17
C GLY A 44 -16.23 -10.77 -4.09
N SER A 45 -16.39 -10.01 -5.17
CA SER A 45 -15.26 -9.64 -6.03
C SER A 45 -14.36 -8.58 -5.37
N LEU A 46 -13.06 -8.64 -5.67
CA LEU A 46 -12.10 -7.64 -5.24
C LEU A 46 -11.98 -6.50 -6.25
N ASP A 47 -11.91 -5.27 -5.74
CA ASP A 47 -11.73 -4.05 -6.52
C ASP A 47 -10.82 -3.06 -5.77
N GLY A 48 -10.49 -1.93 -6.39
CA GLY A 48 -9.64 -0.89 -5.81
C GLY A 48 -8.45 -0.55 -6.69
N PHE A 49 -7.74 0.50 -6.28
CA PHE A 49 -6.54 0.97 -7.00
C PHE A 49 -5.52 -0.16 -7.21
N GLU A 50 -5.18 -0.87 -6.14
CA GLU A 50 -4.19 -1.94 -6.16
C GLU A 50 -4.63 -3.12 -6.99
N ILE A 51 -5.90 -3.49 -6.92
CA ILE A 51 -6.45 -4.61 -7.69
C ILE A 51 -6.39 -4.32 -9.20
N GLU A 52 -6.75 -3.10 -9.61
CA GLU A 52 -6.65 -2.70 -11.02
C GLU A 52 -5.20 -2.59 -11.48
N LEU A 53 -4.34 -1.94 -10.67
CA LEU A 53 -2.91 -1.82 -10.98
C LEU A 53 -2.27 -3.20 -11.13
N MET A 54 -2.56 -4.12 -10.22
CA MET A 54 -1.94 -5.43 -10.23
C MET A 54 -2.42 -6.31 -11.40
N LYS A 55 -3.67 -6.16 -11.85
CA LYS A 55 -4.14 -6.80 -13.09
C LYS A 55 -3.31 -6.34 -14.30
N ASP A 56 -3.00 -5.05 -14.41
CA ASP A 56 -2.14 -4.49 -15.46
C ASP A 56 -0.69 -4.98 -15.33
N VAL A 57 -0.13 -4.90 -14.13
CA VAL A 57 1.26 -5.32 -13.82
C VAL A 57 1.46 -6.80 -14.11
N CYS A 58 0.52 -7.68 -13.72
CA CYS A 58 0.56 -9.10 -14.03
C CYS A 58 0.53 -9.37 -15.54
N GLY A 59 -0.31 -8.64 -16.27
CA GLY A 59 -0.34 -8.72 -17.74
C GLY A 59 1.00 -8.35 -18.38
N ARG A 60 1.62 -7.26 -17.93
CA ARG A 60 2.97 -6.83 -18.40
C ARG A 60 4.05 -7.86 -18.07
N ALA A 61 3.97 -8.47 -16.90
CA ALA A 61 4.91 -9.49 -16.45
C ALA A 61 4.65 -10.87 -17.06
N GLN A 62 3.57 -11.04 -17.84
CA GLN A 62 3.11 -12.32 -18.41
C GLN A 62 2.88 -13.40 -17.32
N LEU A 63 2.31 -12.98 -16.18
CA LEU A 63 1.96 -13.82 -15.05
C LEU A 63 0.45 -14.06 -14.99
N SER A 64 0.05 -15.24 -14.51
CA SER A 64 -1.34 -15.59 -14.21
C SER A 64 -1.58 -15.32 -12.72
N CYS A 65 -2.15 -14.14 -12.40
CA CYS A 65 -2.33 -13.72 -11.01
C CYS A 65 -3.75 -14.02 -10.50
N LYS A 66 -3.82 -14.59 -9.31
CA LYS A 66 -5.06 -14.83 -8.56
C LYS A 66 -5.01 -14.08 -7.24
N PHE A 67 -6.11 -13.46 -6.85
CA PHE A 67 -6.19 -12.72 -5.60
C PHE A 67 -6.89 -13.56 -4.54
N MET A 68 -6.44 -13.42 -3.28
CA MET A 68 -7.09 -13.98 -2.12
C MET A 68 -7.09 -12.98 -0.96
N THR A 69 -8.16 -12.97 -0.18
CA THR A 69 -8.23 -12.15 1.03
C THR A 69 -7.50 -12.84 2.19
N HIS A 70 -6.83 -12.04 3.00
CA HIS A 70 -6.13 -12.47 4.19
C HIS A 70 -6.07 -11.35 5.23
N ASP A 71 -6.08 -11.70 6.52
CA ASP A 71 -6.01 -10.72 7.59
C ASP A 71 -4.67 -9.95 7.55
N TRP A 72 -4.74 -8.63 7.63
CA TRP A 72 -3.57 -7.73 7.54
C TRP A 72 -2.49 -8.06 8.57
N ASP A 73 -2.86 -8.23 9.83
CA ASP A 73 -1.94 -8.42 10.95
C ASP A 73 -1.06 -9.67 10.86
N THR A 74 -1.46 -10.66 10.03
CA THR A 74 -0.71 -11.90 9.79
C THR A 74 -0.15 -12.04 8.37
N MET A 75 -0.19 -10.96 7.59
CA MET A 75 0.14 -10.96 6.15
C MET A 75 1.59 -11.41 5.90
N ILE A 76 2.57 -10.84 6.62
CA ILE A 76 4.00 -11.15 6.45
C ILE A 76 4.32 -12.59 6.87
N GLU A 77 3.74 -13.05 7.98
CA GLU A 77 3.92 -14.43 8.44
C GLU A 77 3.36 -15.43 7.45
N SER A 78 2.20 -15.12 6.88
CA SER A 78 1.51 -15.96 5.89
C SER A 78 2.23 -16.02 4.55
N LEU A 79 2.83 -14.92 4.09
CA LEU A 79 3.75 -14.90 2.94
C LEU A 79 4.93 -15.85 3.16
N ASN A 80 5.60 -15.75 4.30
CA ASN A 80 6.74 -16.60 4.64
C ASN A 80 6.34 -18.08 4.86
N ALA A 81 5.08 -18.33 5.24
CA ALA A 81 4.51 -19.67 5.31
C ALA A 81 3.99 -20.20 3.95
N ASN A 82 4.25 -19.50 2.84
CA ASN A 82 3.84 -19.85 1.47
C ASN A 82 2.32 -20.00 1.28
N LYS A 83 1.50 -19.24 2.00
CA LYS A 83 0.05 -19.23 1.76
C LYS A 83 -0.31 -18.48 0.48
N PHE A 84 0.49 -17.50 0.09
CA PHE A 84 0.47 -16.75 -1.16
C PHE A 84 1.89 -16.32 -1.53
N ASP A 85 2.07 -15.69 -2.69
CA ASP A 85 3.39 -15.36 -3.24
C ASP A 85 3.73 -13.89 -3.12
N VAL A 86 2.72 -13.02 -3.01
CA VAL A 86 2.87 -11.56 -3.01
C VAL A 86 1.90 -10.95 -2.02
N ILE A 87 2.36 -9.94 -1.26
CA ILE A 87 1.49 -9.04 -0.49
C ILE A 87 1.21 -7.80 -1.34
N LEU A 88 -0.06 -7.45 -1.47
CA LEU A 88 -0.58 -6.24 -2.11
C LEU A 88 -1.60 -5.60 -1.17
N ASP A 89 -1.18 -4.65 -0.32
CA ASP A 89 -2.03 -4.19 0.78
C ASP A 89 -1.55 -2.86 1.40
N GLY A 90 -1.33 -1.84 0.59
CA GLY A 90 -0.83 -0.56 1.09
C GLY A 90 0.50 -0.68 1.85
N LEU A 91 1.30 -1.70 1.53
CA LEU A 91 2.42 -2.13 2.35
C LEU A 91 3.59 -1.15 2.25
N SER A 92 3.77 -0.29 3.26
CA SER A 92 4.90 0.63 3.35
C SER A 92 6.23 -0.11 3.41
N ILE A 93 7.18 0.32 2.59
CA ILE A 93 8.55 -0.19 2.57
C ILE A 93 9.29 0.36 3.78
N THR A 94 9.70 -0.50 4.71
CA THR A 94 10.46 -0.10 5.90
C THR A 94 11.70 -0.97 6.11
N PRO A 95 12.74 -0.43 6.79
CA PRO A 95 13.93 -1.22 7.13
C PRO A 95 13.63 -2.47 7.96
N ASP A 96 12.65 -2.39 8.87
CA ASP A 96 12.32 -3.53 9.74
C ASP A 96 11.62 -4.64 8.96
N ARG A 97 10.66 -4.31 8.11
CA ARG A 97 10.01 -5.27 7.21
C ARG A 97 11.00 -5.88 6.22
N ALA A 98 11.95 -5.07 5.72
CA ALA A 98 12.98 -5.52 4.76
C ALA A 98 13.98 -6.55 5.36
N LYS A 99 14.02 -6.70 6.69
CA LYS A 99 14.81 -7.78 7.34
C LYS A 99 14.18 -9.16 7.12
N VAL A 100 12.89 -9.24 6.88
CA VAL A 100 12.12 -10.50 6.86
C VAL A 100 11.43 -10.80 5.53
N ILE A 101 11.22 -9.78 4.68
CA ILE A 101 10.69 -9.91 3.32
C ILE A 101 11.48 -9.05 2.34
N ALA A 102 11.32 -9.31 1.03
CA ALA A 102 11.78 -8.42 -0.03
C ALA A 102 10.64 -7.48 -0.47
N PHE A 103 10.99 -6.36 -1.06
CA PHE A 103 10.03 -5.40 -1.63
C PHE A 103 10.28 -5.18 -3.11
N SER A 104 9.22 -4.93 -3.88
CA SER A 104 9.35 -4.32 -5.20
C SER A 104 9.85 -2.87 -5.09
N ILE A 105 10.12 -2.24 -6.22
CA ILE A 105 10.16 -0.78 -6.28
C ILE A 105 8.81 -0.22 -5.82
N PRO A 106 8.75 0.99 -5.23
CA PRO A 106 7.48 1.57 -4.81
C PRO A 106 6.59 1.88 -6.02
N TYR A 107 5.28 1.67 -5.88
CA TYR A 107 4.26 2.03 -6.88
C TYR A 107 3.39 3.21 -6.44
N ALA A 108 3.42 3.59 -5.16
CA ALA A 108 2.70 4.74 -4.63
C ALA A 108 3.43 5.39 -3.46
N SER A 109 3.08 6.65 -3.18
CA SER A 109 3.51 7.40 -1.99
C SER A 109 2.45 8.43 -1.65
N THR A 110 2.00 8.42 -0.39
CA THR A 110 0.90 9.25 0.10
C THR A 110 1.27 9.91 1.42
N PRO A 111 0.71 11.07 1.75
CA PRO A 111 0.76 11.61 3.10
C PRO A 111 -0.19 10.84 4.03
N VAL A 112 0.00 11.06 5.32
CA VAL A 112 -0.78 10.47 6.40
C VAL A 112 -1.39 11.61 7.22
N GLY A 113 -2.53 11.38 7.88
CA GLY A 113 -3.20 12.42 8.64
C GLY A 113 -4.14 11.89 9.71
N PHE A 114 -4.86 12.82 10.31
CA PHE A 114 -5.87 12.52 11.30
C PHE A 114 -7.27 12.84 10.76
N ALA A 115 -8.26 12.07 11.23
CA ALA A 115 -9.67 12.44 11.11
C ALA A 115 -10.32 12.45 12.50
N THR A 116 -11.36 13.28 12.65
CA THR A 116 -12.15 13.43 13.85
C THR A 116 -13.61 13.67 13.50
N LEU A 117 -14.49 13.85 14.48
CA LEU A 117 -15.87 14.27 14.25
C LEU A 117 -15.95 15.79 14.16
N LYS A 118 -16.81 16.32 13.28
CA LYS A 118 -17.03 17.76 13.09
C LYS A 118 -17.51 18.49 14.35
N ASP A 119 -18.16 17.77 15.28
CA ASP A 119 -18.57 18.29 16.59
C ASP A 119 -17.56 17.95 17.70
N GLY A 120 -16.42 17.31 17.34
CA GLY A 120 -15.39 16.88 18.26
C GLY A 120 -14.46 18.01 18.69
N SER A 121 -13.81 17.83 19.84
CA SER A 121 -12.84 18.80 20.37
C SER A 121 -11.57 18.93 19.52
N LEU A 122 -11.36 18.03 18.56
CA LEU A 122 -10.18 17.99 17.68
C LEU A 122 -10.44 18.56 16.29
N VAL A 123 -11.60 19.19 16.02
CA VAL A 123 -11.96 19.72 14.70
C VAL A 123 -11.00 20.82 14.19
N ASN A 124 -10.33 21.53 15.09
CA ASN A 124 -9.44 22.65 14.78
C ASN A 124 -8.02 22.41 15.33
N VAL A 125 -7.46 21.23 15.14
CA VAL A 125 -6.06 20.96 15.50
C VAL A 125 -5.14 21.89 14.71
N PRO A 126 -4.13 22.52 15.35
CA PRO A 126 -3.20 23.39 14.63
C PRO A 126 -2.59 22.69 13.41
N GLY A 127 -2.55 23.39 12.28
CA GLY A 127 -2.03 22.85 11.02
C GLY A 127 -3.08 22.15 10.14
N THR A 128 -4.36 22.11 10.53
CA THR A 128 -5.44 21.67 9.63
C THR A 128 -5.32 22.41 8.29
N ASP A 129 -5.55 21.74 7.18
CA ASP A 129 -5.39 22.21 5.79
C ASP A 129 -3.93 22.55 5.37
N SER A 130 -2.94 22.17 6.16
CA SER A 130 -1.53 22.32 5.79
C SER A 130 -0.82 20.99 5.65
N THR A 131 0.31 20.98 4.95
CA THR A 131 1.20 19.81 4.84
C THR A 131 2.52 20.12 5.53
N ILE A 132 2.98 19.19 6.37
CA ILE A 132 4.33 19.20 6.94
C ILE A 132 5.13 18.04 6.35
N THR A 133 6.45 18.18 6.31
CA THR A 133 7.35 17.12 5.86
C THR A 133 8.25 16.69 7.01
N LEU A 134 8.15 15.43 7.41
CA LEU A 134 8.98 14.86 8.46
C LEU A 134 10.09 13.99 7.88
N SER A 135 11.29 14.11 8.46
CA SER A 135 12.49 13.43 7.99
C SER A 135 12.61 11.99 8.48
N GLY A 136 11.89 11.62 9.54
CA GLY A 136 12.06 10.37 10.30
C GLY A 136 13.15 10.46 11.36
N ASP A 137 13.81 11.61 11.53
CA ASP A 137 14.72 11.92 12.65
C ASP A 137 13.90 12.60 13.76
N ASN A 138 13.55 11.84 14.79
CA ASN A 138 12.70 12.35 15.87
C ASN A 138 13.21 13.65 16.52
N ALA A 139 14.52 13.87 16.57
CA ALA A 139 15.08 15.10 17.15
C ALA A 139 14.83 16.33 16.27
N LYS A 140 14.90 16.17 14.95
CA LYS A 140 14.61 17.24 13.99
C LYS A 140 13.13 17.49 13.83
N ASP A 141 12.34 16.40 13.81
CA ASP A 141 10.91 16.44 13.54
C ASP A 141 10.10 16.92 14.76
N LYS A 142 10.68 16.81 15.98
CA LYS A 142 10.01 17.17 17.22
C LYS A 142 9.39 18.56 17.21
N ALA A 143 10.10 19.55 16.71
CA ALA A 143 9.60 20.94 16.70
C ALA A 143 8.36 21.12 15.79
N GLU A 144 8.25 20.34 14.72
CA GLU A 144 7.06 20.37 13.85
C GLU A 144 5.91 19.61 14.51
N ILE A 145 6.18 18.46 15.14
CA ILE A 145 5.17 17.64 15.82
C ILE A 145 4.60 18.40 17.04
N ASP A 146 5.44 19.07 17.82
CA ASP A 146 5.02 19.83 19.02
C ASP A 146 4.02 20.94 18.69
N LYS A 147 3.98 21.46 17.45
CA LYS A 147 3.01 22.50 17.04
C LYS A 147 1.56 22.06 17.14
N PHE A 148 1.28 20.76 17.02
CA PHE A 148 -0.09 20.22 17.03
C PHE A 148 -0.32 19.12 18.07
N ARG A 149 0.75 18.53 18.60
CA ARG A 149 0.73 17.40 19.51
C ARG A 149 -0.12 17.62 20.75
N ASP A 150 -0.01 18.80 21.37
CA ASP A 150 -0.68 19.11 22.64
C ASP A 150 -2.20 19.12 22.54
N ALA A 151 -2.77 19.30 21.34
CA ALA A 151 -4.22 19.19 21.11
C ALA A 151 -4.76 17.79 21.45
N PHE A 152 -3.92 16.75 21.33
CA PHE A 152 -4.28 15.36 21.60
C PHE A 152 -4.11 14.93 23.07
N LYS A 153 -3.74 15.84 23.97
CA LYS A 153 -3.53 15.50 25.38
C LYS A 153 -4.82 14.96 26.02
N GLY A 154 -4.72 13.75 26.59
CA GLY A 154 -5.85 13.05 27.22
C GLY A 154 -6.87 12.48 26.22
N LYS A 155 -6.56 12.45 24.92
CA LYS A 155 -7.40 11.94 23.87
C LYS A 155 -7.10 10.48 23.57
N THR A 156 -8.03 9.81 22.88
CA THR A 156 -7.84 8.46 22.34
C THR A 156 -7.77 8.53 20.82
N ILE A 157 -6.68 7.98 20.26
CA ILE A 157 -6.43 7.92 18.81
C ILE A 157 -6.56 6.48 18.35
N GLY A 158 -7.48 6.21 17.42
CA GLY A 158 -7.65 4.91 16.78
C GLY A 158 -6.70 4.73 15.61
N VAL A 159 -6.11 3.54 15.49
CA VAL A 159 -5.18 3.16 14.40
C VAL A 159 -5.35 1.69 14.07
N GLN A 160 -5.09 1.28 12.82
CA GLN A 160 -5.05 -0.14 12.50
C GLN A 160 -3.78 -0.78 13.07
N THR A 161 -3.92 -1.95 13.70
CA THR A 161 -2.81 -2.70 14.30
C THR A 161 -1.77 -3.13 13.27
N ALA A 162 -0.56 -3.44 13.71
CA ALA A 162 0.56 -3.91 12.86
C ALA A 162 0.96 -2.95 11.72
N THR A 163 0.50 -1.71 11.74
CA THR A 163 0.93 -0.67 10.81
C THR A 163 2.17 0.07 11.32
N ILE A 164 2.84 0.78 10.43
CA ILE A 164 3.93 1.70 10.81
C ILE A 164 3.41 2.87 11.63
N TYR A 165 2.12 3.16 11.53
CA TYR A 165 1.45 4.27 12.20
C TYR A 165 1.33 4.04 13.70
N THR A 166 1.09 2.80 14.16
CA THR A 166 1.03 2.46 15.59
C THR A 166 2.31 2.88 16.30
N LYS A 167 3.46 2.42 15.79
CA LYS A 167 4.74 2.77 16.38
C LYS A 167 5.00 4.28 16.37
N TRP A 168 4.70 4.96 15.26
CA TRP A 168 4.88 6.41 15.17
C TRP A 168 4.00 7.17 16.18
N LEU A 169 2.76 6.74 16.35
CA LEU A 169 1.85 7.31 17.36
C LEU A 169 2.34 7.06 18.78
N ASP A 170 2.78 5.85 19.09
CA ASP A 170 3.33 5.52 20.41
C ASP A 170 4.55 6.38 20.73
N ASP A 171 5.49 6.51 19.79
CA ASP A 171 6.73 7.29 19.98
C ASP A 171 6.44 8.79 20.18
N ASN A 172 5.42 9.34 19.49
CA ASN A 172 5.17 10.77 19.49
C ASN A 172 4.00 11.19 20.39
N PHE A 173 2.99 10.36 20.58
CA PHE A 173 1.76 10.69 21.31
C PHE A 173 1.50 9.81 22.53
N GLY A 174 2.10 8.62 22.64
CA GLY A 174 1.81 7.62 23.69
C GLY A 174 2.01 8.14 25.12
N SER A 175 2.84 9.19 25.32
CA SER A 175 2.99 9.82 26.65
C SER A 175 1.87 10.81 27.04
N ILE A 176 1.01 11.20 26.10
CA ILE A 176 -0.05 12.21 26.31
C ILE A 176 -1.43 11.76 25.86
N ALA A 177 -1.53 10.75 25.02
CA ALA A 177 -2.77 10.21 24.44
C ALA A 177 -2.83 8.70 24.61
N THR A 178 -4.01 8.11 24.51
CA THR A 178 -4.20 6.67 24.45
C THR A 178 -4.23 6.24 22.97
N ILE A 179 -3.37 5.31 22.58
CA ILE A 179 -3.40 4.70 21.25
C ILE A 179 -4.24 3.43 21.33
N ARG A 180 -5.31 3.37 20.53
CA ARG A 180 -6.20 2.21 20.48
C ARG A 180 -6.09 1.54 19.12
N GLU A 181 -5.67 0.28 19.14
CA GLU A 181 -5.50 -0.53 17.95
C GLU A 181 -6.77 -1.27 17.57
N TYR A 182 -7.01 -1.39 16.27
CA TYR A 182 -8.14 -2.08 15.66
C TYR A 182 -7.65 -3.07 14.61
N LYS A 183 -8.39 -4.15 14.41
CA LYS A 183 -8.04 -5.14 13.38
C LYS A 183 -8.23 -4.56 11.97
N THR A 184 -9.29 -3.80 11.75
CA THR A 184 -9.63 -3.19 10.46
C THR A 184 -9.89 -1.68 10.58
N VAL A 185 -9.73 -0.96 9.47
CA VAL A 185 -10.09 0.47 9.39
C VAL A 185 -11.59 0.69 9.63
N ASN A 186 -12.43 -0.24 9.19
CA ASN A 186 -13.89 -0.14 9.38
C ASN A 186 -14.28 -0.20 10.86
N GLU A 187 -13.65 -1.07 11.67
CA GLU A 187 -13.88 -1.12 13.12
C GLU A 187 -13.42 0.16 13.81
N ARG A 188 -12.26 0.69 13.42
CA ARG A 188 -11.70 1.96 13.89
C ARG A 188 -12.65 3.12 13.62
N ASP A 189 -13.13 3.23 12.39
CA ASP A 189 -14.00 4.33 11.96
C ASP A 189 -15.38 4.24 12.63
N ALA A 190 -15.93 3.03 12.80
CA ALA A 190 -17.15 2.83 13.56
C ALA A 190 -17.01 3.28 15.03
N ASP A 191 -15.84 3.10 15.64
CA ASP A 191 -15.57 3.59 17.00
C ASP A 191 -15.39 5.11 17.04
N LEU A 192 -14.85 5.74 16.00
CA LEU A 192 -14.82 7.20 15.90
C LEU A 192 -16.25 7.76 15.80
N VAL A 193 -17.06 7.26 14.88
CA VAL A 193 -18.46 7.71 14.69
C VAL A 193 -19.29 7.50 15.95
N ALA A 194 -19.02 6.45 16.72
CA ALA A 194 -19.68 6.19 18.00
C ALA A 194 -19.11 7.01 19.18
N GLY A 195 -18.10 7.86 18.96
CA GLY A 195 -17.46 8.67 20.00
C GLY A 195 -16.65 7.89 21.01
N ARG A 196 -16.21 6.65 20.67
CA ARG A 196 -15.37 5.81 21.53
C ARG A 196 -13.88 6.10 21.38
N VAL A 197 -13.49 6.77 20.32
CA VAL A 197 -12.18 7.42 20.13
C VAL A 197 -12.40 8.85 19.70
N ASP A 198 -11.42 9.73 19.95
CA ASP A 198 -11.51 11.17 19.63
C ASP A 198 -11.00 11.48 18.22
N ALA A 199 -10.09 10.67 17.72
CA ALA A 199 -9.52 10.78 16.37
C ALA A 199 -9.13 9.41 15.82
N THR A 200 -8.94 9.35 14.51
CA THR A 200 -8.27 8.22 13.81
C THR A 200 -7.06 8.73 13.07
N PHE A 201 -6.11 7.82 12.81
CA PHE A 201 -4.87 8.13 12.09
C PHE A 201 -4.61 7.09 11.01
N ASP A 202 -4.38 7.53 9.77
CA ASP A 202 -4.16 6.66 8.62
C ASP A 202 -3.58 7.43 7.42
N ASP A 203 -3.34 6.69 6.35
CA ASP A 203 -3.14 7.21 5.00
C ASP A 203 -4.28 8.16 4.62
N GLU A 204 -3.94 9.29 4.04
CA GLU A 204 -4.94 10.33 3.73
C GLU A 204 -5.96 9.88 2.69
N THR A 205 -5.56 9.03 1.74
CA THR A 205 -6.49 8.51 0.73
C THR A 205 -7.50 7.55 1.34
N ALA A 206 -7.08 6.75 2.33
CA ALA A 206 -7.97 5.89 3.10
C ALA A 206 -8.91 6.72 3.99
N LEU A 207 -8.41 7.75 4.68
CA LEU A 207 -9.26 8.67 5.44
C LEU A 207 -10.30 9.36 4.54
N ALA A 208 -9.89 9.84 3.36
CA ALA A 208 -10.83 10.46 2.41
C ALA A 208 -11.93 9.49 1.96
N ALA A 209 -11.61 8.21 1.78
CA ALA A 209 -12.62 7.18 1.48
C ALA A 209 -13.52 6.89 2.67
N SER A 210 -12.96 6.85 3.89
CA SER A 210 -13.72 6.74 5.14
C SER A 210 -14.75 7.86 5.28
N LEU A 211 -14.34 9.10 5.03
CA LEU A 211 -15.22 10.29 5.08
C LEU A 211 -16.34 10.22 4.02
N ALA A 212 -16.09 9.58 2.88
CA ALA A 212 -17.09 9.41 1.82
C ALA A 212 -18.04 8.22 2.05
N THR A 213 -17.77 7.41 3.06
CA THR A 213 -18.58 6.22 3.39
C THR A 213 -19.88 6.63 4.06
N LYS A 214 -21.01 6.06 3.60
CA LYS A 214 -22.31 6.28 4.21
C LYS A 214 -22.31 5.90 5.69
N GLY A 215 -22.74 6.83 6.54
CA GLY A 215 -22.73 6.72 8.00
C GLY A 215 -21.56 7.44 8.67
N ASN A 216 -20.58 7.90 7.89
CA ASN A 216 -19.41 8.65 8.35
C ASN A 216 -19.47 10.14 8.00
N GLU A 217 -20.66 10.67 7.67
CA GLU A 217 -20.85 12.05 7.18
C GLU A 217 -20.40 13.11 8.18
N ASP A 218 -20.23 12.73 9.44
CA ASP A 218 -19.74 13.61 10.51
C ASP A 218 -18.21 13.55 10.71
N MET A 219 -17.51 12.68 10.00
CA MET A 219 -16.05 12.67 10.00
C MET A 219 -15.48 13.83 9.17
N VAL A 220 -14.38 14.41 9.66
CA VAL A 220 -13.61 15.46 8.98
C VAL A 220 -12.13 15.23 9.20
N LEU A 221 -11.30 15.65 8.24
CA LEU A 221 -9.85 15.69 8.43
C LEU A 221 -9.49 16.77 9.46
N THR A 222 -8.40 16.55 10.19
CA THR A 222 -7.90 17.51 11.19
C THR A 222 -6.39 17.40 11.36
N GLY A 223 -5.78 18.49 11.84
CA GLY A 223 -4.33 18.57 11.94
C GLY A 223 -3.63 18.59 10.57
N PRO A 224 -2.30 18.64 10.56
CA PRO A 224 -1.56 18.68 9.31
C PRO A 224 -1.56 17.31 8.61
N GLN A 225 -1.52 17.35 7.28
CA GLN A 225 -1.05 16.22 6.47
C GLN A 225 0.44 16.02 6.74
N ILE A 226 0.85 14.80 6.98
CA ILE A 226 2.23 14.45 7.30
C ILE A 226 2.83 13.68 6.14
N ALA A 227 3.75 14.31 5.42
CA ALA A 227 4.48 13.71 4.30
C ALA A 227 5.96 13.50 4.67
N GLY A 228 6.69 12.83 3.79
CA GLY A 228 8.14 12.76 3.84
C GLY A 228 8.71 11.37 4.17
N PRO A 229 10.05 11.29 4.27
CA PRO A 229 10.78 10.04 4.45
C PRO A 229 10.44 9.25 5.73
N VAL A 230 9.75 9.88 6.69
CA VAL A 230 9.25 9.22 7.92
C VAL A 230 8.40 7.98 7.60
N TRP A 231 7.73 7.96 6.46
CA TRP A 231 6.90 6.84 6.01
C TRP A 231 7.62 5.85 5.10
N GLY A 232 8.95 6.02 4.92
CA GLY A 232 9.77 5.22 4.01
C GLY A 232 9.74 5.75 2.56
N PRO A 233 10.29 4.98 1.59
CA PRO A 233 10.36 5.40 0.20
C PRO A 233 9.03 5.27 -0.56
N GLY A 234 8.00 4.74 0.09
CA GLY A 234 6.67 4.52 -0.48
C GLY A 234 6.11 3.13 -0.21
N ILE A 235 5.06 2.80 -0.94
CA ILE A 235 4.28 1.56 -0.85
C ILE A 235 4.72 0.63 -1.96
N GLY A 236 5.03 -0.63 -1.63
CA GLY A 236 5.53 -1.63 -2.57
C GLY A 236 4.93 -3.02 -2.32
N LEU A 237 5.11 -3.92 -3.28
CA LEU A 237 4.74 -5.32 -3.12
C LEU A 237 5.68 -5.99 -2.13
N GLY A 238 5.12 -6.81 -1.22
CA GLY A 238 5.91 -7.71 -0.37
C GLY A 238 6.12 -9.06 -1.04
N LEU A 239 7.35 -9.58 -1.03
CA LEU A 239 7.71 -10.88 -1.57
C LEU A 239 8.63 -11.62 -0.59
N ARG A 240 8.71 -12.94 -0.68
CA ARG A 240 9.76 -13.67 0.05
C ARG A 240 11.14 -13.26 -0.45
N GLN A 241 12.12 -13.21 0.42
CA GLN A 241 13.50 -12.81 0.06
C GLN A 241 14.12 -13.71 -1.01
N ALA A 242 13.69 -14.98 -1.10
CA ALA A 242 14.16 -15.95 -2.09
C ALA A 242 13.55 -15.75 -3.48
N ASP A 243 12.44 -15.02 -3.62
CA ASP A 243 11.68 -14.89 -4.88
C ASP A 243 12.25 -13.78 -5.79
N THR A 244 13.57 -13.77 -5.99
CA THR A 244 14.30 -12.71 -6.71
C THR A 244 13.84 -12.52 -8.15
N ASP A 245 13.56 -13.61 -8.88
CA ASP A 245 13.10 -13.54 -10.28
C ASP A 245 11.69 -12.98 -10.39
N LEU A 246 10.81 -13.34 -9.44
CA LEU A 246 9.46 -12.81 -9.37
C LEU A 246 9.49 -11.31 -9.06
N LYS A 247 10.31 -10.91 -8.07
CA LYS A 247 10.55 -9.50 -7.76
C LYS A 247 11.04 -8.72 -8.99
N ALA A 248 12.05 -9.21 -9.69
CA ALA A 248 12.59 -8.56 -10.88
C ALA A 248 11.54 -8.38 -11.99
N SER A 249 10.65 -9.38 -12.15
CA SER A 249 9.55 -9.31 -13.12
C SER A 249 8.53 -8.22 -12.73
N PHE A 250 8.17 -8.13 -11.44
CA PHE A 250 7.29 -7.08 -10.94
C PHE A 250 7.93 -5.70 -10.99
N ASP A 251 9.20 -5.55 -10.60
CA ASP A 251 9.91 -4.27 -10.67
C ASP A 251 9.90 -3.70 -12.09
N LYS A 252 10.17 -4.56 -13.09
CA LYS A 252 10.12 -4.15 -14.50
C LYS A 252 8.72 -3.72 -14.94
N ALA A 253 7.70 -4.47 -14.54
CA ALA A 253 6.31 -4.20 -14.90
C ALA A 253 5.78 -2.94 -14.21
N ILE A 254 6.07 -2.75 -12.92
CA ILE A 254 5.71 -1.55 -12.14
C ILE A 254 6.40 -0.31 -12.75
N LYS A 255 7.71 -0.43 -13.05
CA LYS A 255 8.42 0.68 -13.69
C LYS A 255 7.76 1.08 -15.02
N ALA A 256 7.40 0.12 -15.85
CA ALA A 256 6.72 0.40 -17.12
C ALA A 256 5.35 1.05 -16.92
N ALA A 257 4.59 0.64 -15.88
CA ALA A 257 3.30 1.25 -15.54
C ALA A 257 3.43 2.68 -14.99
N ILE A 258 4.55 2.98 -14.31
CA ILE A 258 4.89 4.35 -13.89
C ILE A 258 5.27 5.19 -15.11
N ASP A 259 6.19 4.69 -15.93
CA ASP A 259 6.77 5.42 -17.07
C ASP A 259 5.71 5.80 -18.12
N ASP A 260 4.70 4.97 -18.35
CA ASP A 260 3.62 5.25 -19.33
C ASP A 260 2.40 5.96 -18.74
N GLY A 261 2.44 6.28 -17.44
CA GLY A 261 1.37 7.02 -16.74
C GLY A 261 0.18 6.17 -16.30
N THR A 262 0.25 4.85 -16.39
CA THR A 262 -0.83 3.96 -15.92
C THR A 262 -1.07 4.13 -14.42
N VAL A 263 0.00 4.17 -13.59
CA VAL A 263 -0.12 4.41 -12.15
C VAL A 263 -0.81 5.73 -11.88
N LYS A 264 -0.40 6.82 -12.54
CA LYS A 264 -1.02 8.14 -12.40
C LYS A 264 -2.50 8.10 -12.76
N LYS A 265 -2.86 7.53 -13.90
CA LYS A 265 -4.25 7.43 -14.36
C LYS A 265 -5.14 6.67 -13.37
N LEU A 266 -4.64 5.57 -12.82
CA LEU A 266 -5.38 4.78 -11.84
C LEU A 266 -5.49 5.51 -10.50
N SER A 267 -4.43 6.20 -10.05
CA SER A 267 -4.48 6.99 -8.83
C SER A 267 -5.45 8.16 -8.92
N GLU A 268 -5.50 8.88 -10.04
CA GLU A 268 -6.48 9.92 -10.29
C GLU A 268 -7.93 9.37 -10.33
N LYS A 269 -8.11 8.14 -10.85
CA LYS A 269 -9.41 7.46 -10.84
C LYS A 269 -9.89 7.18 -9.41
N TRP A 270 -9.03 6.58 -8.59
CA TRP A 270 -9.40 6.05 -7.28
C TRP A 270 -9.29 7.07 -6.15
N PHE A 271 -8.22 7.87 -6.14
CA PHE A 271 -7.89 8.80 -5.06
C PHE A 271 -8.19 10.26 -5.38
N LYS A 272 -8.47 10.59 -6.67
CA LYS A 272 -8.60 11.97 -7.17
C LYS A 272 -7.31 12.79 -7.00
N LEU A 273 -6.19 12.11 -6.82
CA LEU A 273 -4.87 12.71 -6.70
C LEU A 273 -3.81 11.78 -7.33
N ASP A 274 -2.65 12.34 -7.67
CA ASP A 274 -1.52 11.58 -8.21
C ASP A 274 -0.62 11.10 -7.06
N VAL A 275 -0.63 9.79 -6.81
CA VAL A 275 0.20 9.13 -5.79
C VAL A 275 1.46 8.50 -6.36
N THR A 276 1.79 8.78 -7.64
CA THR A 276 3.00 8.25 -8.26
C THR A 276 4.24 8.62 -7.43
N PRO A 277 5.12 7.66 -7.11
CA PRO A 277 6.31 7.95 -6.34
C PRO A 277 7.18 9.00 -7.04
N LYS A 278 7.63 10.01 -6.29
CA LYS A 278 8.61 10.98 -6.81
C LYS A 278 9.97 10.27 -6.90
N GLN A 279 10.54 10.23 -8.09
CA GLN A 279 11.88 9.69 -8.36
C GLN A 279 12.97 10.62 -7.83
#